data_326daf9d26969f23d231834ebe273a09
#
_entry.id   326daf9d26969f23d231834ebe273a09
#
_cell.length_a   1.000
_cell.length_b   1.000
_cell.length_c   1.000
_cell.angle_alpha   90.00
_cell.angle_beta   90.00
_cell.angle_gamma   90.00
#
_symmetry.space_group_name_H-M   'P 1'
#
loop_
_entity.id
_entity.type
_entity.pdbx_description
1 polymer ?
#
loop_
_entity_poly.entity_id
_entity_poly.type
_entity_poly.pdbx_seq_one_letter_code
_entity_poly.pdbx_strand_id
1 'polypeptide(L)'
;MFKFQHFRIFWLVFFIVFSIKILLNFILSTDLFTYFSYLFLNMKLLFFLNFRKKNILRTNKVLNFLFKMQSKRPLSPHLSIHKYVLTAVFSIFHRFTGIALSLGAVLLAFWTYLIAMGEDYFIIFQTLSSYLIFKIFLFFWTLAIFYHLFNGIRYLFWSYGKLMQLGVVYKSGYAVLFLSALATILVWVSV
;
A
#
# COMPACT_ATOMS: atom_id res chain seq x y z
N MET A 1 -28.37 25.28 3.08
CA MET A 1 -29.00 24.05 2.56
C MET A 1 -28.24 23.40 1.42
N PHE A 2 -27.44 24.12 0.63
CA PHE A 2 -26.67 23.56 -0.51
C PHE A 2 -25.39 22.78 -0.16
N LYS A 3 -24.80 22.97 1.03
CA LYS A 3 -23.52 22.32 1.43
C LYS A 3 -23.64 20.82 1.78
N PHE A 4 -24.82 20.32 2.04
CA PHE A 4 -25.05 18.93 2.46
C PHE A 4 -24.98 17.93 1.30
N GLN A 5 -25.31 18.35 0.09
CA GLN A 5 -25.44 17.47 -1.08
C GLN A 5 -24.07 17.02 -1.61
N HIS A 6 -23.09 17.91 -1.66
CA HIS A 6 -21.74 17.62 -2.13
C HIS A 6 -20.95 16.72 -1.17
N PHE A 7 -21.20 16.87 0.11
CA PHE A 7 -20.60 16.02 1.15
C PHE A 7 -21.11 14.57 1.06
N ARG A 8 -22.38 14.37 0.66
CA ARG A 8 -22.97 13.04 0.43
C ARG A 8 -22.32 12.31 -0.75
N ILE A 9 -22.01 13.02 -1.82
CA ILE A 9 -21.38 12.44 -3.03
C ILE A 9 -19.94 11.98 -2.74
N PHE A 10 -19.16 12.80 -2.04
CA PHE A 10 -17.81 12.44 -1.58
C PHE A 10 -17.82 11.15 -0.74
N TRP A 11 -18.81 11.07 0.17
CA TRP A 11 -18.98 9.90 1.04
C TRP A 11 -19.41 8.66 0.27
N LEU A 12 -20.26 8.81 -0.71
CA LEU A 12 -20.75 7.71 -1.53
C LEU A 12 -19.60 7.11 -2.35
N VAL A 13 -18.78 7.96 -2.96
CA VAL A 13 -17.58 7.53 -3.70
C VAL A 13 -16.56 6.89 -2.76
N PHE A 14 -16.32 7.47 -1.59
CA PHE A 14 -15.40 6.92 -0.60
C PHE A 14 -15.89 5.56 -0.06
N PHE A 15 -17.19 5.45 0.26
CA PHE A 15 -17.79 4.20 0.75
C PHE A 15 -17.74 3.10 -0.31
N ILE A 16 -18.00 3.43 -1.58
CA ILE A 16 -17.89 2.49 -2.70
C ILE A 16 -16.45 2.01 -2.86
N VAL A 17 -15.48 2.91 -2.87
CA VAL A 17 -14.05 2.57 -3.00
C VAL A 17 -13.54 1.75 -1.82
N PHE A 18 -13.98 2.09 -0.61
CA PHE A 18 -13.64 1.38 0.61
C PHE A 18 -14.28 -0.01 0.68
N SER A 19 -15.56 -0.12 0.30
CA SER A 19 -16.28 -1.41 0.24
C SER A 19 -15.69 -2.34 -0.81
N ILE A 20 -15.32 -1.81 -1.98
CA ILE A 20 -14.63 -2.58 -3.03
C ILE A 20 -13.26 -3.06 -2.53
N LYS A 21 -12.53 -2.23 -1.78
CA LYS A 21 -11.23 -2.61 -1.22
C LYS A 21 -11.34 -3.67 -0.13
N ILE A 22 -12.35 -3.57 0.75
CA ILE A 22 -12.62 -4.61 1.77
C ILE A 22 -13.01 -5.92 1.08
N LEU A 23 -13.87 -5.88 0.08
CA LEU A 23 -14.30 -7.06 -0.66
C LEU A 23 -13.13 -7.71 -1.41
N LEU A 24 -12.27 -6.90 -2.07
CA LEU A 24 -11.06 -7.40 -2.73
C LEU A 24 -10.04 -7.97 -1.72
N ASN A 25 -9.84 -7.32 -0.58
CA ASN A 25 -8.96 -7.83 0.47
C ASN A 25 -9.53 -9.11 1.11
N PHE A 26 -10.84 -9.23 1.27
CA PHE A 26 -11.48 -10.44 1.78
C PHE A 26 -11.32 -11.62 0.81
N ILE A 27 -11.49 -11.38 -0.50
CA ILE A 27 -11.30 -12.39 -1.56
C ILE A 27 -9.82 -12.81 -1.68
N LEU A 28 -8.89 -11.85 -1.56
CA LEU A 28 -7.45 -12.11 -1.63
C LEU A 28 -6.85 -12.67 -0.33
N SER A 29 -7.45 -12.37 0.84
CA SER A 29 -6.88 -12.77 2.14
C SER A 29 -7.09 -14.25 2.45
N THR A 30 -8.13 -14.87 1.93
CA THR A 30 -8.38 -16.31 2.16
C THR A 30 -7.34 -17.16 1.45
N ASP A 31 -6.95 -16.80 0.23
CA ASP A 31 -5.92 -17.52 -0.52
C ASP A 31 -4.49 -17.14 -0.10
N LEU A 32 -4.26 -15.86 0.22
CA LEU A 32 -2.95 -15.36 0.63
C LEU A 32 -2.58 -15.86 2.04
N PHE A 33 -3.52 -15.96 2.97
CA PHE A 33 -3.27 -16.46 4.32
C PHE A 33 -2.97 -17.95 4.33
N THR A 34 -3.66 -18.74 3.51
CA THR A 34 -3.36 -20.17 3.31
C THR A 34 -2.01 -20.35 2.61
N TYR A 35 -1.69 -19.54 1.62
CA TYR A 35 -0.38 -19.56 0.96
C TYR A 35 0.76 -19.14 1.90
N PHE A 36 0.54 -18.13 2.74
CA PHE A 36 1.52 -17.66 3.72
C PHE A 36 1.74 -18.67 4.84
N SER A 37 0.69 -19.34 5.31
CA SER A 37 0.81 -20.42 6.31
C SER A 37 1.54 -21.64 5.73
N TYR A 38 1.29 -21.98 4.46
CA TYR A 38 1.98 -23.07 3.76
C TYR A 38 3.47 -22.74 3.52
N LEU A 39 3.77 -21.49 3.14
CA LEU A 39 5.15 -21.00 2.97
C LEU A 39 5.90 -20.99 4.30
N PHE A 40 5.25 -20.58 5.37
CA PHE A 40 5.83 -20.51 6.72
C PHE A 40 6.08 -21.91 7.30
N LEU A 41 5.18 -22.85 7.02
CA LEU A 41 5.34 -24.26 7.42
C LEU A 41 6.51 -24.91 6.66
N ASN A 42 6.63 -24.68 5.35
CA ASN A 42 7.74 -25.17 4.54
C ASN A 42 9.07 -24.52 4.91
N MET A 43 9.09 -23.22 5.26
CA MET A 43 10.28 -22.52 5.76
C MET A 43 10.75 -23.10 7.12
N LYS A 44 9.83 -23.40 8.05
CA LYS A 44 10.17 -24.07 9.31
C LYS A 44 10.73 -25.46 9.09
N LEU A 45 10.15 -26.24 8.17
CA LEU A 45 10.62 -27.58 7.83
C LEU A 45 12.01 -27.55 7.19
N LEU A 46 12.27 -26.62 6.25
CA LEU A 46 13.57 -26.40 5.64
C LEU A 46 14.61 -25.90 6.65
N PHE A 47 14.22 -25.04 7.59
CA PHE A 47 15.10 -24.58 8.66
C PHE A 47 15.45 -25.73 9.62
N PHE A 48 14.50 -26.58 9.98
CA PHE A 48 14.71 -27.73 10.83
C PHE A 48 15.59 -28.82 10.17
N LEU A 49 15.38 -29.08 8.88
CA LEU A 49 16.21 -30.00 8.09
C LEU A 49 17.64 -29.46 7.91
N ASN A 50 17.80 -28.15 7.72
CA ASN A 50 19.10 -27.50 7.62
C ASN A 50 19.86 -27.48 8.97
N PHE A 51 19.13 -27.36 10.09
CA PHE A 51 19.72 -27.41 11.43
C PHE A 51 20.22 -28.82 11.76
N ARG A 52 19.53 -29.87 11.31
CA ARG A 52 19.94 -31.28 11.47
C ARG A 52 21.14 -31.64 10.61
N LYS A 53 21.27 -31.04 9.43
CA LYS A 53 22.40 -31.23 8.52
C LYS A 53 23.68 -30.55 8.99
N LYS A 54 23.57 -29.46 9.78
CA LYS A 54 24.68 -28.68 10.31
C LYS A 54 25.49 -29.43 11.37
N ASN A 55 24.91 -30.43 12.03
CA ASN A 55 25.60 -31.22 13.06
C ASN A 55 26.44 -32.37 12.51
N ILE A 56 26.37 -32.68 11.21
CA ILE A 56 27.06 -33.84 10.59
C ILE A 56 28.37 -33.43 9.91
N LEU A 57 28.59 -32.14 9.61
CA LEU A 57 29.79 -31.66 8.86
C LEU A 57 30.79 -30.95 9.75
N ARG A 58 31.19 -31.58 10.85
CA ARG A 58 32.25 -31.08 11.75
C ARG A 58 33.62 -31.59 11.32
N THR A 59 34.15 -31.09 10.20
CA THR A 59 35.58 -31.21 9.90
C THR A 59 36.14 -29.84 9.57
N ASN A 60 37.15 -29.40 10.32
CA ASN A 60 37.84 -28.12 10.19
C ASN A 60 38.31 -27.76 8.77
N LYS A 61 38.56 -28.78 7.92
CA LYS A 61 38.97 -28.58 6.52
C LYS A 61 37.82 -28.01 5.65
N VAL A 62 36.59 -28.49 5.85
CA VAL A 62 35.42 -28.01 5.07
C VAL A 62 35.06 -26.58 5.49
N LEU A 63 35.20 -26.27 6.78
CA LEU A 63 34.95 -24.92 7.29
C LEU A 63 35.96 -23.91 6.69
N ASN A 64 37.22 -24.24 6.67
CA ASN A 64 38.27 -23.38 6.09
C ASN A 64 38.13 -23.22 4.55
N PHE A 65 37.69 -24.26 3.86
CA PHE A 65 37.38 -24.17 2.43
C PHE A 65 36.18 -23.27 2.15
N LEU A 66 35.10 -23.39 2.96
CA LEU A 66 33.92 -22.55 2.83
C LEU A 66 34.20 -21.08 3.21
N PHE A 67 35.03 -20.83 4.24
CA PHE A 67 35.48 -19.48 4.58
C PHE A 67 36.31 -18.84 3.44
N LYS A 68 37.20 -19.61 2.82
CA LYS A 68 38.02 -19.14 1.69
C LYS A 68 37.18 -18.86 0.44
N MET A 69 36.09 -19.59 0.22
CA MET A 69 35.17 -19.33 -0.87
C MET A 69 34.26 -18.13 -0.56
N GLN A 70 33.91 -17.86 0.71
CA GLN A 70 33.08 -16.75 1.11
C GLN A 70 33.79 -15.40 0.92
N SER A 71 35.12 -15.35 1.08
CA SER A 71 35.89 -14.12 0.88
C SER A 71 35.98 -13.66 -0.59
N LYS A 72 35.64 -14.53 -1.56
CA LYS A 72 35.66 -14.24 -3.00
C LYS A 72 34.28 -13.95 -3.58
N ARG A 73 33.22 -13.96 -2.77
CA ARG A 73 31.87 -13.67 -3.28
C ARG A 73 31.75 -12.18 -3.57
N PRO A 74 31.20 -11.80 -4.71
CA PRO A 74 30.93 -10.39 -4.99
C PRO A 74 29.98 -9.83 -3.92
N LEU A 75 30.28 -8.63 -3.44
CA LEU A 75 29.41 -7.92 -2.51
C LEU A 75 28.06 -7.65 -3.20
N SER A 76 26.98 -7.83 -2.44
CA SER A 76 25.66 -7.44 -2.90
C SER A 76 25.64 -5.94 -3.25
N PRO A 77 25.03 -5.55 -4.35
CA PRO A 77 24.89 -4.14 -4.69
C PRO A 77 24.17 -3.40 -3.55
N HIS A 78 24.70 -2.23 -3.17
CA HIS A 78 24.09 -1.40 -2.14
C HIS A 78 22.74 -0.85 -2.60
N LEU A 79 21.87 -0.52 -1.66
CA LEU A 79 20.54 0.05 -1.90
C LEU A 79 20.61 1.34 -2.75
N SER A 80 21.75 2.04 -2.74
CA SER A 80 22.01 3.24 -3.52
C SER A 80 21.87 3.03 -5.04
N ILE A 81 22.10 1.82 -5.56
CA ILE A 81 21.94 1.50 -6.98
C ILE A 81 20.48 1.58 -7.42
N HIS A 82 19.54 1.31 -6.51
CA HIS A 82 18.10 1.34 -6.79
C HIS A 82 17.46 2.71 -6.58
N LYS A 83 18.23 3.71 -6.13
CA LYS A 83 17.72 5.06 -5.80
C LYS A 83 17.01 5.74 -6.98
N TYR A 84 17.43 5.46 -8.21
CA TYR A 84 16.89 6.10 -9.42
C TYR A 84 15.90 5.23 -10.20
N VAL A 85 15.55 4.05 -9.67
CA VAL A 85 14.57 3.19 -10.34
C VAL A 85 13.17 3.67 -10.02
N LEU A 86 12.52 4.30 -10.99
CA LEU A 86 11.20 4.92 -10.86
C LEU A 86 10.13 3.93 -10.34
N THR A 87 10.20 2.68 -10.76
CA THR A 87 9.28 1.63 -10.30
C THR A 87 9.41 1.33 -8.80
N ALA A 88 10.63 1.38 -8.26
CA ALA A 88 10.86 1.23 -6.82
C ALA A 88 10.25 2.41 -6.04
N VAL A 89 10.41 3.62 -6.55
CA VAL A 89 9.82 4.83 -5.97
C VAL A 89 8.29 4.71 -5.92
N PHE A 90 7.63 4.34 -7.01
CA PHE A 90 6.17 4.13 -7.03
C PHE A 90 5.72 3.03 -6.06
N SER A 91 6.51 1.96 -5.92
CA SER A 91 6.21 0.89 -4.96
C SER A 91 6.28 1.39 -3.51
N ILE A 92 7.28 2.20 -3.18
CA ILE A 92 7.42 2.79 -1.84
C ILE A 92 6.24 3.73 -1.55
N PHE A 93 5.92 4.65 -2.46
CA PHE A 93 4.77 5.54 -2.30
C PHE A 93 3.46 4.78 -2.17
N HIS A 94 3.27 3.68 -2.89
CA HIS A 94 2.08 2.85 -2.75
C HIS A 94 1.95 2.25 -1.34
N ARG A 95 3.05 1.81 -0.74
CA ARG A 95 3.07 1.31 0.64
C ARG A 95 2.78 2.41 1.64
N PHE A 96 3.39 3.60 1.48
CA PHE A 96 3.11 4.75 2.34
C PHE A 96 1.65 5.18 2.27
N THR A 97 1.08 5.28 1.08
CA THR A 97 -0.34 5.60 0.94
C THR A 97 -1.23 4.52 1.55
N GLY A 98 -0.86 3.23 1.47
CA GLY A 98 -1.57 2.15 2.14
C GLY A 98 -1.62 2.32 3.66
N ILE A 99 -0.49 2.68 4.30
CA ILE A 99 -0.43 2.98 5.74
C ILE A 99 -1.29 4.21 6.06
N ALA A 100 -1.15 5.29 5.30
CA ALA A 100 -1.95 6.49 5.49
C ALA A 100 -3.46 6.21 5.38
N LEU A 101 -3.87 5.37 4.44
CA LEU A 101 -5.28 4.98 4.28
C LEU A 101 -5.80 4.11 5.42
N SER A 102 -4.98 3.23 6.00
CA SER A 102 -5.39 2.43 7.16
C SER A 102 -5.57 3.30 8.40
N LEU A 103 -4.69 4.27 8.63
CA LEU A 103 -4.89 5.28 9.69
C LEU A 103 -6.13 6.14 9.43
N GLY A 104 -6.34 6.53 8.18
CA GLY A 104 -7.51 7.28 7.77
C GLY A 104 -8.82 6.51 7.95
N ALA A 105 -8.82 5.19 7.80
CA ALA A 105 -10.00 4.37 8.08
C ALA A 105 -10.42 4.44 9.56
N VAL A 106 -9.47 4.56 10.49
CA VAL A 106 -9.76 4.77 11.91
C VAL A 106 -10.41 6.14 12.14
N LEU A 107 -9.86 7.19 11.51
CA LEU A 107 -10.46 8.53 11.59
C LEU A 107 -11.87 8.56 11.00
N LEU A 108 -12.10 7.80 9.93
CA LEU A 108 -13.41 7.65 9.34
C LEU A 108 -14.41 6.97 10.28
N ALA A 109 -13.99 5.87 10.90
CA ALA A 109 -14.80 5.16 11.87
C ALA A 109 -15.14 6.08 13.07
N PHE A 110 -14.19 6.86 13.56
CA PHE A 110 -14.39 7.83 14.61
C PHE A 110 -15.39 8.93 14.18
N TRP A 111 -15.27 9.43 12.96
CA TRP A 111 -16.21 10.42 12.45
C TRP A 111 -17.64 9.87 12.29
N THR A 112 -17.80 8.65 11.77
CA THR A 112 -19.12 8.01 11.70
C THR A 112 -19.73 7.78 13.08
N TYR A 113 -18.89 7.47 14.07
CA TYR A 113 -19.31 7.37 15.46
C TYR A 113 -19.81 8.72 15.99
N LEU A 114 -19.10 9.82 15.73
CA LEU A 114 -19.55 11.16 16.16
C LEU A 114 -20.90 11.56 15.53
N ILE A 115 -21.14 11.22 14.27
CA ILE A 115 -22.46 11.44 13.64
C ILE A 115 -23.57 10.67 14.36
N ALA A 116 -23.28 9.42 14.74
CA ALA A 116 -24.25 8.57 15.43
C ALA A 116 -24.58 9.08 16.84
N MET A 117 -23.67 9.82 17.47
CA MET A 117 -23.85 10.41 18.81
C MET A 117 -24.79 11.64 18.82
N GLY A 118 -25.03 12.25 17.66
CA GLY A 118 -26.01 13.35 17.53
C GLY A 118 -25.44 14.61 16.89
N GLU A 119 -26.33 15.60 16.73
CA GLU A 119 -26.06 16.82 15.97
C GLU A 119 -24.95 17.68 16.59
N ASP A 120 -24.91 17.77 17.93
CA ASP A 120 -23.93 18.58 18.65
C ASP A 120 -22.49 18.13 18.36
N TYR A 121 -22.25 16.82 18.34
CA TYR A 121 -20.92 16.25 18.01
C TYR A 121 -20.56 16.44 16.54
N PHE A 122 -21.55 16.40 15.65
CA PHE A 122 -21.33 16.68 14.24
C PHE A 122 -20.91 18.14 13.99
N ILE A 123 -21.53 19.10 14.71
CA ILE A 123 -21.16 20.53 14.62
C ILE A 123 -19.70 20.74 15.03
N ILE A 124 -19.22 20.08 16.09
CA ILE A 124 -17.81 20.15 16.51
C ILE A 124 -16.89 19.70 15.38
N PHE A 125 -17.20 18.57 14.74
CA PHE A 125 -16.41 18.08 13.63
C PHE A 125 -16.45 19.03 12.42
N GLN A 126 -17.63 19.60 12.11
CA GLN A 126 -17.78 20.56 11.02
C GLN A 126 -16.94 21.81 11.26
N THR A 127 -16.91 22.30 12.48
CA THR A 127 -16.04 23.43 12.88
C THR A 127 -14.57 23.07 12.70
N LEU A 128 -14.15 21.88 13.12
CA LEU A 128 -12.78 21.41 12.97
C LEU A 128 -12.39 21.31 11.48
N SER A 129 -13.28 20.80 10.64
CA SER A 129 -13.05 20.65 9.20
C SER A 129 -13.00 21.99 8.43
N SER A 130 -13.44 23.08 9.03
CA SER A 130 -13.37 24.41 8.43
C SER A 130 -11.94 25.03 8.47
N TYR A 131 -11.08 24.55 9.38
CA TYR A 131 -9.71 25.05 9.48
C TYR A 131 -8.87 24.69 8.25
N LEU A 132 -8.05 25.63 7.80
CA LEU A 132 -7.20 25.49 6.62
C LEU A 132 -6.27 24.27 6.71
N ILE A 133 -5.66 24.04 7.87
CA ILE A 133 -4.75 22.91 8.10
C ILE A 133 -5.48 21.59 7.87
N PHE A 134 -6.71 21.47 8.36
CA PHE A 134 -7.52 20.26 8.20
C PHE A 134 -7.90 20.05 6.72
N LYS A 135 -8.23 21.12 5.99
CA LYS A 135 -8.51 21.07 4.55
C LYS A 135 -7.29 20.62 3.76
N ILE A 136 -6.10 21.13 4.07
CA ILE A 136 -4.83 20.70 3.44
C ILE A 136 -4.61 19.20 3.72
N PHE A 137 -4.81 18.74 4.95
CA PHE A 137 -4.71 17.33 5.30
C PHE A 137 -5.68 16.48 4.48
N LEU A 138 -6.95 16.85 4.38
CA LEU A 138 -7.95 16.14 3.58
C LEU A 138 -7.61 16.13 2.09
N PHE A 139 -7.02 17.21 1.56
CA PHE A 139 -6.57 17.27 0.17
C PHE A 139 -5.50 16.21 -0.11
N PHE A 140 -4.45 16.15 0.69
CA PHE A 140 -3.40 15.15 0.53
C PHE A 140 -3.89 13.73 0.79
N TRP A 141 -4.84 13.57 1.69
CA TRP A 141 -5.46 12.28 1.93
C TRP A 141 -6.31 11.81 0.74
N THR A 142 -7.08 12.70 0.13
CA THR A 142 -7.81 12.42 -1.12
C THR A 142 -6.84 12.04 -2.25
N LEU A 143 -5.73 12.73 -2.37
CA LEU A 143 -4.67 12.39 -3.32
C LEU A 143 -4.09 11.00 -3.06
N ALA A 144 -3.85 10.65 -1.79
CA ALA A 144 -3.38 9.32 -1.41
C ALA A 144 -4.39 8.22 -1.77
N ILE A 145 -5.70 8.47 -1.62
CA ILE A 145 -6.77 7.53 -2.02
C ILE A 145 -6.68 7.25 -3.52
N PHE A 146 -6.69 8.29 -4.35
CA PHE A 146 -6.67 8.11 -5.81
C PHE A 146 -5.36 7.50 -6.30
N TYR A 147 -4.23 7.94 -5.75
CA TYR A 147 -2.94 7.35 -6.09
C TYR A 147 -2.89 5.86 -5.74
N HIS A 148 -3.33 5.49 -4.54
CA HIS A 148 -3.36 4.09 -4.11
C HIS A 148 -4.29 3.24 -4.98
N LEU A 149 -5.46 3.77 -5.34
CA LEU A 149 -6.43 3.11 -6.21
C LEU A 149 -5.84 2.85 -7.60
N PHE A 150 -5.36 3.90 -8.30
CA PHE A 150 -4.87 3.75 -9.67
C PHE A 150 -3.60 2.91 -9.74
N ASN A 151 -2.70 3.05 -8.77
CA ASN A 151 -1.51 2.22 -8.72
C ASN A 151 -1.84 0.75 -8.34
N GLY A 152 -2.86 0.53 -7.50
CA GLY A 152 -3.40 -0.79 -7.22
C GLY A 152 -3.95 -1.47 -8.47
N ILE A 153 -4.74 -0.76 -9.29
CA ILE A 153 -5.22 -1.23 -10.59
C ILE A 153 -4.04 -1.61 -11.50
N ARG A 154 -2.98 -0.79 -11.54
CA ARG A 154 -1.77 -1.08 -12.30
C ARG A 154 -1.10 -2.40 -11.84
N TYR A 155 -1.02 -2.66 -10.54
CA TYR A 155 -0.49 -3.92 -10.01
C TYR A 155 -1.37 -5.12 -10.36
N LEU A 156 -2.68 -4.95 -10.44
CA LEU A 156 -3.58 -6.01 -10.92
C LEU A 156 -3.26 -6.37 -12.38
N PHE A 157 -3.03 -5.39 -13.25
CA PHE A 157 -2.61 -5.68 -14.63
C PHE A 157 -1.28 -6.44 -14.69
N TRP A 158 -0.34 -6.14 -13.81
CA TRP A 158 0.92 -6.89 -13.74
C TRP A 158 0.73 -8.33 -13.25
N SER A 159 -0.19 -8.57 -12.32
CA SER A 159 -0.50 -9.93 -11.86
C SER A 159 -1.09 -10.81 -12.98
N TYR A 160 -1.74 -10.19 -13.98
CA TYR A 160 -2.19 -10.87 -15.20
C TYR A 160 -1.10 -10.95 -16.30
N GLY A 161 0.16 -10.61 -16.00
CA GLY A 161 1.26 -10.63 -16.96
C GLY A 161 1.20 -9.54 -18.03
N LYS A 162 0.32 -8.52 -17.87
CA LYS A 162 0.16 -7.41 -18.82
C LYS A 162 0.99 -6.20 -18.39
N LEU A 163 1.33 -5.33 -19.35
CA LEU A 163 2.04 -4.06 -19.13
C LEU A 163 3.46 -4.22 -18.53
N MET A 164 4.14 -5.34 -18.77
CA MET A 164 5.47 -5.63 -18.21
C MET A 164 6.63 -5.05 -19.04
N GLN A 165 6.39 -4.56 -20.27
CA GLN A 165 7.43 -3.94 -21.06
C GLN A 165 7.94 -2.67 -20.42
N LEU A 166 9.26 -2.48 -20.33
CA LEU A 166 9.90 -1.35 -19.63
C LEU A 166 9.31 0.02 -20.01
N GLY A 167 9.14 0.28 -21.30
CA GLY A 167 8.55 1.54 -21.76
C GLY A 167 7.10 1.75 -21.30
N VAL A 168 6.31 0.68 -21.26
CA VAL A 168 4.92 0.72 -20.80
C VAL A 168 4.84 0.87 -19.29
N VAL A 169 5.76 0.25 -18.55
CA VAL A 169 5.89 0.37 -17.09
C VAL A 169 6.10 1.82 -16.67
N TYR A 170 6.99 2.56 -17.35
CA TYR A 170 7.23 3.97 -17.04
C TYR A 170 6.04 4.85 -17.44
N LYS A 171 5.49 4.68 -18.64
CA LYS A 171 4.31 5.43 -19.11
C LYS A 171 3.09 5.22 -18.19
N SER A 172 2.83 3.98 -17.77
CA SER A 172 1.73 3.67 -16.84
C SER A 172 1.95 4.29 -15.46
N GLY A 173 3.20 4.41 -14.99
CA GLY A 173 3.52 5.08 -13.73
C GLY A 173 3.20 6.57 -13.78
N TYR A 174 3.60 7.26 -14.85
CA TYR A 174 3.25 8.69 -15.03
C TYR A 174 1.75 8.89 -15.22
N ALA A 175 1.06 7.97 -15.93
CA ALA A 175 -0.39 8.01 -16.06
C ALA A 175 -1.10 7.92 -14.70
N VAL A 176 -0.62 7.08 -13.79
CA VAL A 176 -1.14 6.99 -12.41
C VAL A 176 -1.01 8.32 -11.68
N LEU A 177 0.16 8.97 -11.75
CA LEU A 177 0.37 10.27 -11.11
C LEU A 177 -0.58 11.33 -11.67
N PHE A 178 -0.68 11.41 -13.00
CA PHE A 178 -1.55 12.38 -13.67
C PHE A 178 -3.03 12.15 -13.33
N LEU A 179 -3.50 10.91 -13.43
CA LEU A 179 -4.90 10.57 -13.15
C LEU A 179 -5.25 10.80 -11.67
N SER A 180 -4.34 10.50 -10.74
CA SER A 180 -4.59 10.75 -9.31
C SER A 180 -4.68 12.23 -8.99
N ALA A 181 -3.80 13.05 -9.57
CA ALA A 181 -3.86 14.50 -9.41
C ALA A 181 -5.13 15.09 -10.04
N LEU A 182 -5.45 14.68 -11.27
CA LEU A 182 -6.65 15.13 -11.96
C LEU A 182 -7.92 14.79 -11.18
N ALA A 183 -8.07 13.54 -10.74
CA ALA A 183 -9.22 13.08 -9.97
C ALA A 183 -9.34 13.85 -8.64
N THR A 184 -8.23 14.12 -7.97
CA THR A 184 -8.21 14.91 -6.73
C THR A 184 -8.71 16.33 -6.98
N ILE A 185 -8.18 17.00 -8.02
CA ILE A 185 -8.59 18.37 -8.37
C ILE A 185 -10.08 18.40 -8.74
N LEU A 186 -10.55 17.47 -9.56
CA LEU A 186 -11.96 17.41 -9.95
C LEU A 186 -12.89 17.29 -8.73
N VAL A 187 -12.55 16.43 -7.76
CA VAL A 187 -13.33 16.31 -6.51
C VAL A 187 -13.32 17.61 -5.74
N TRP A 188 -12.17 18.26 -5.59
CA TRP A 188 -12.05 19.48 -4.79
C TRP A 188 -12.68 20.72 -5.45
N VAL A 189 -12.72 20.76 -6.77
CA VAL A 189 -13.43 21.83 -7.50
C VAL A 189 -14.96 21.63 -7.43
N SER A 190 -15.43 20.38 -7.29
CA SER A 190 -16.87 20.06 -7.17
C SER A 190 -17.43 20.26 -5.76
N VAL A 191 -16.59 20.44 -4.74
CA VAL A 191 -16.95 20.65 -3.33
C VAL A 191 -16.82 22.10 -2.94
#